data_5fb08d785d2ca597bf3cb7c8b3a31563
#
_entry.id   5fb08d785d2ca597bf3cb7c8b3a31563
#
_cell.length_a   1.000
_cell.length_b   1.000
_cell.length_c   1.000
_cell.angle_alpha   90.00
_cell.angle_beta   90.00
_cell.angle_gamma   90.00
#
_symmetry.space_group_name_H-M   'P 1'
#
loop_
_entity.id
_entity.type
_entity.pdbx_description
1 polymer ?
#
loop_
_entity_poly.entity_id
_entity_poly.type
_entity_poly.pdbx_seq_one_letter_code
_entity_poly.pdbx_strand_id
1 'polypeptide(L)'
;WRKSVLCALMAGKIAKSCGIDDSERFFIEGLLRDIGHLVLYQTIPERAQSALIEAGNLGSPLAEVEQSNFGCDFTEVGAELIHSWGMPSQIEQAIRHQLCPDEAGDYALHASIVHLAGVVADHNELHPSVAPKELSFHPAALQSTRFDVSERPALLNEAQEQLQETVKLFSPVAMAA
;
A
#
# COMPACT_ATOMS: atom_id res chain seq x y z
N TRP A 1 10.56 4.36 -0.94
CA TRP A 1 9.74 5.58 -0.91
C TRP A 1 8.90 5.79 -2.17
N ARG A 2 9.43 5.44 -3.38
CA ARG A 2 8.68 5.60 -4.66
C ARG A 2 7.39 4.78 -4.65
N LYS A 3 7.44 3.53 -4.18
CA LYS A 3 6.27 2.66 -4.02
C LYS A 3 5.24 3.28 -3.07
N SER A 4 5.69 3.79 -1.92
CA SER A 4 4.79 4.40 -0.93
C SER A 4 4.08 5.64 -1.51
N VAL A 5 4.80 6.50 -2.26
CA VAL A 5 4.19 7.66 -2.93
C VAL A 5 3.23 7.21 -4.04
N LEU A 6 3.57 6.19 -4.82
CA LEU A 6 2.66 5.66 -5.84
C LEU A 6 1.38 5.10 -5.20
N CYS A 7 1.52 4.34 -4.10
CA CYS A 7 0.38 3.82 -3.35
C CYS A 7 -0.51 4.96 -2.81
N ALA A 8 0.10 6.02 -2.26
CA ALA A 8 -0.61 7.21 -1.79
C ALA A 8 -1.42 7.89 -2.90
N LEU A 9 -0.80 8.12 -4.06
CA LEU A 9 -1.46 8.71 -5.23
C LEU A 9 -2.61 7.82 -5.73
N MET A 10 -2.38 6.51 -5.81
CA MET A 10 -3.42 5.56 -6.22
C MET A 10 -4.58 5.52 -5.23
N ALA A 11 -4.32 5.53 -3.92
CA ALA A 11 -5.37 5.52 -2.90
C ALA A 11 -6.29 6.76 -3.02
N GLY A 12 -5.70 7.95 -3.16
CA GLY A 12 -6.47 9.17 -3.38
C GLY A 12 -7.28 9.15 -4.69
N LYS A 13 -6.70 8.65 -5.78
CA LYS A 13 -7.38 8.56 -7.08
C LYS A 13 -8.52 7.53 -7.08
N ILE A 14 -8.30 6.36 -6.49
CA ILE A 14 -9.35 5.33 -6.32
C ILE A 14 -10.49 5.88 -5.46
N ALA A 15 -10.19 6.53 -4.33
CA ALA A 15 -11.20 7.15 -3.49
C ALA A 15 -12.05 8.16 -4.27
N LYS A 16 -11.40 9.01 -5.07
CA LYS A 16 -12.08 10.00 -5.91
C LYS A 16 -12.96 9.36 -6.99
N SER A 17 -12.48 8.30 -7.66
CA SER A 17 -13.27 7.60 -8.69
C SER A 17 -14.48 6.89 -8.07
N CYS A 18 -14.39 6.48 -6.80
CA CYS A 18 -15.51 5.93 -6.04
C CYS A 18 -16.49 7.00 -5.52
N GLY A 19 -16.32 8.28 -5.87
CA GLY A 19 -17.20 9.37 -5.46
C GLY A 19 -17.02 9.85 -4.03
N ILE A 20 -15.83 9.64 -3.45
CA ILE A 20 -15.52 10.08 -2.08
C ILE A 20 -14.91 11.49 -2.14
N ASP A 21 -15.61 12.47 -1.55
CA ASP A 21 -15.22 13.89 -1.61
C ASP A 21 -13.89 14.17 -0.88
N ASP A 22 -13.66 13.54 0.29
CA ASP A 22 -12.44 13.70 1.09
C ASP A 22 -11.39 12.66 0.71
N SER A 23 -10.94 12.70 -0.55
CA SER A 23 -9.96 11.74 -1.08
C SER A 23 -8.53 11.95 -0.56
N GLU A 24 -8.22 13.14 0.00
CA GLU A 24 -6.86 13.48 0.47
C GLU A 24 -6.42 12.64 1.68
N ARG A 25 -7.36 12.26 2.56
CA ARG A 25 -7.05 11.39 3.71
C ARG A 25 -6.53 10.02 3.28
N PHE A 26 -7.05 9.47 2.17
CA PHE A 26 -6.61 8.18 1.64
C PHE A 26 -5.19 8.24 1.08
N PHE A 27 -4.73 9.43 0.66
CA PHE A 27 -3.32 9.63 0.30
C PHE A 27 -2.41 9.33 1.49
N ILE A 28 -2.75 9.80 2.70
CA ILE A 28 -1.98 9.55 3.93
C ILE A 28 -2.00 8.05 4.27
N GLU A 29 -3.16 7.41 4.19
CA GLU A 29 -3.31 5.97 4.45
C GLU A 29 -2.46 5.15 3.47
N GLY A 30 -2.51 5.44 2.18
CA GLY A 30 -1.68 4.79 1.17
C GLY A 30 -0.18 5.04 1.35
N LEU A 31 0.21 6.24 1.82
CA LEU A 31 1.61 6.58 2.10
C LEU A 31 2.19 5.75 3.24
N LEU A 32 1.39 5.52 4.27
CA LEU A 32 1.77 4.82 5.50
C LEU A 32 1.59 3.29 5.41
N ARG A 33 1.05 2.79 4.31
CA ARG A 33 0.73 1.38 4.12
C ARG A 33 1.83 0.42 4.54
N ASP A 34 3.07 0.71 4.12
CA ASP A 34 4.23 -0.16 4.33
C ASP A 34 5.10 0.29 5.53
N ILE A 35 4.60 1.16 6.40
CA ILE A 35 5.39 1.73 7.49
C ILE A 35 5.90 0.66 8.47
N GLY A 36 5.17 -0.43 8.65
CA GLY A 36 5.58 -1.54 9.50
C GLY A 36 6.82 -2.25 8.99
N HIS A 37 7.00 -2.38 7.66
CA HIS A 37 8.25 -2.93 7.11
C HIS A 37 9.47 -2.08 7.50
N LEU A 38 9.35 -0.74 7.54
CA LEU A 38 10.47 0.11 7.99
C LEU A 38 10.83 -0.17 9.45
N VAL A 39 9.82 -0.40 10.32
CA VAL A 39 10.06 -0.77 11.71
C VAL A 39 10.78 -2.12 11.79
N LEU A 40 10.29 -3.14 11.08
CA LEU A 40 10.90 -4.47 11.06
C LEU A 40 12.35 -4.42 10.56
N TYR A 41 12.61 -3.70 9.46
CA TYR A 41 13.95 -3.58 8.90
C TYR A 41 14.93 -2.82 9.80
N GLN A 42 14.44 -1.90 10.64
CA GLN A 42 15.28 -1.16 11.59
C GLN A 42 15.49 -1.91 12.91
N THR A 43 14.49 -2.65 13.38
CA THR A 43 14.54 -3.30 14.70
C THR A 43 15.10 -4.71 14.67
N ILE A 44 14.79 -5.47 13.61
CA ILE A 44 15.21 -6.88 13.45
C ILE A 44 15.76 -7.16 12.03
N PRO A 45 16.76 -6.40 11.53
CA PRO A 45 17.16 -6.41 10.12
C PRO A 45 17.52 -7.80 9.58
N GLU A 46 18.27 -8.60 10.33
CA GLU A 46 18.69 -9.93 9.90
C GLU A 46 17.51 -10.90 9.76
N ARG A 47 16.57 -10.86 10.71
CA ARG A 47 15.37 -11.70 10.68
C ARG A 47 14.43 -11.27 9.56
N ALA A 48 14.22 -9.96 9.39
CA ALA A 48 13.39 -9.41 8.31
C ALA A 48 13.98 -9.74 6.93
N GLN A 49 15.29 -9.67 6.76
CA GLN A 49 15.95 -10.10 5.52
C GLN A 49 15.77 -11.61 5.27
N SER A 50 15.89 -12.44 6.31
CA SER A 50 15.66 -13.89 6.20
C SER A 50 14.23 -14.20 5.78
N ALA A 51 13.24 -13.53 6.36
CA ALA A 51 11.83 -13.70 5.99
C ALA A 51 11.56 -13.30 4.52
N LEU A 52 12.18 -12.21 4.05
CA LEU A 52 12.05 -11.79 2.65
C LEU A 52 12.62 -12.82 1.67
N ILE A 53 13.79 -13.41 1.99
CA ILE A 53 14.40 -14.47 1.17
C ILE A 53 13.55 -15.73 1.19
N GLU A 54 13.03 -16.11 2.37
CA GLU A 54 12.16 -17.28 2.53
C GLU A 54 10.87 -17.13 1.74
N ALA A 55 10.19 -15.97 1.83
CA ALA A 55 8.99 -15.65 1.05
C ALA A 55 9.24 -15.79 -0.45
N GLY A 56 10.38 -15.26 -0.93
CA GLY A 56 10.78 -15.40 -2.33
C GLY A 56 11.03 -16.84 -2.76
N ASN A 57 11.65 -17.65 -1.91
CA ASN A 57 11.93 -19.06 -2.20
C ASN A 57 10.67 -19.94 -2.20
N LEU A 58 9.73 -19.64 -1.30
CA LEU A 58 8.45 -20.38 -1.16
C LEU A 58 7.39 -19.91 -2.17
N GLY A 59 7.54 -18.70 -2.73
CA GLY A 59 6.48 -18.03 -3.49
C GLY A 59 5.28 -17.65 -2.64
N SER A 60 5.48 -17.49 -1.32
CA SER A 60 4.45 -17.15 -0.34
C SER A 60 4.39 -15.63 -0.12
N PRO A 61 3.22 -15.07 0.27
CA PRO A 61 3.14 -13.69 0.71
C PRO A 61 4.08 -13.42 1.89
N LEU A 62 4.81 -12.28 1.85
CA LEU A 62 5.75 -11.93 2.90
C LEU A 62 5.09 -11.84 4.29
N ALA A 63 3.87 -11.30 4.35
CA ALA A 63 3.11 -11.19 5.59
C ALA A 63 2.86 -12.57 6.28
N GLU A 64 2.60 -13.64 5.51
CA GLU A 64 2.44 -14.98 6.06
C GLU A 64 3.74 -15.51 6.66
N VAL A 65 4.87 -15.23 6.01
CA VAL A 65 6.20 -15.63 6.51
C VAL A 65 6.57 -14.80 7.74
N GLU A 66 6.30 -13.51 7.74
CA GLU A 66 6.49 -12.63 8.91
C GLU A 66 5.64 -13.13 10.10
N GLN A 67 4.35 -13.39 9.88
CA GLN A 67 3.46 -13.93 10.90
C GLN A 67 3.99 -15.24 11.50
N SER A 68 4.48 -16.16 10.65
CA SER A 68 5.04 -17.44 11.10
C SER A 68 6.34 -17.28 11.90
N ASN A 69 7.22 -16.36 11.47
CA ASN A 69 8.56 -16.22 12.04
C ASN A 69 8.63 -15.26 13.23
N PHE A 70 7.73 -14.27 13.30
CA PHE A 70 7.77 -13.19 14.30
C PHE A 70 6.54 -13.19 15.22
N GLY A 71 5.45 -13.87 14.81
CA GLY A 71 4.16 -13.82 15.51
C GLY A 71 3.36 -12.56 15.22
N CYS A 72 3.82 -11.73 14.29
CA CYS A 72 3.14 -10.56 13.75
C CYS A 72 3.66 -10.26 12.33
N ASP A 73 2.84 -9.62 11.51
CA ASP A 73 3.24 -9.13 10.19
C ASP A 73 3.42 -7.60 10.18
N PHE A 74 3.84 -7.08 9.03
CA PHE A 74 4.07 -5.64 8.85
C PHE A 74 2.80 -4.80 9.04
N THR A 75 1.61 -5.34 8.80
CA THR A 75 0.36 -4.58 8.94
C THR A 75 0.04 -4.33 10.41
N GLU A 76 0.23 -5.34 11.26
CA GLU A 76 0.06 -5.24 12.70
C GLU A 76 1.10 -4.28 13.30
N VAL A 77 2.37 -4.43 12.92
CA VAL A 77 3.45 -3.55 13.39
C VAL A 77 3.21 -2.09 12.98
N GLY A 78 2.78 -1.87 11.73
CA GLY A 78 2.44 -0.54 11.23
C GLY A 78 1.26 0.08 11.97
N ALA A 79 0.21 -0.69 12.23
CA ALA A 79 -0.96 -0.23 12.96
C ALA A 79 -0.60 0.15 14.41
N GLU A 80 0.22 -0.65 15.11
CA GLU A 80 0.69 -0.33 16.45
C GLU A 80 1.54 0.94 16.50
N LEU A 81 2.39 1.17 15.48
CA LEU A 81 3.14 2.42 15.38
C LEU A 81 2.21 3.62 15.21
N ILE A 82 1.22 3.53 14.31
CA ILE A 82 0.22 4.57 14.07
C ILE A 82 -0.59 4.85 15.34
N HIS A 83 -0.99 3.81 16.06
CA HIS A 83 -1.66 3.92 17.35
C HIS A 83 -0.78 4.67 18.37
N SER A 84 0.50 4.33 18.46
CA SER A 84 1.45 4.96 19.38
C SER A 84 1.67 6.45 19.07
N TRP A 85 1.49 6.87 17.81
CA TRP A 85 1.55 8.28 17.40
C TRP A 85 0.25 9.05 17.70
N GLY A 86 -0.78 8.38 18.19
CA GLY A 86 -2.09 9.01 18.46
C GLY A 86 -2.81 9.45 17.20
N MET A 87 -2.54 8.80 16.08
CA MET A 87 -3.23 9.10 14.81
C MET A 87 -4.68 8.60 14.83
N PRO A 88 -5.55 9.13 13.96
CA PRO A 88 -6.95 8.73 13.89
C PRO A 88 -7.12 7.22 13.67
N SER A 89 -8.11 6.61 14.35
CA SER A 89 -8.37 5.16 14.30
C SER A 89 -8.62 4.64 12.88
N GLN A 90 -9.20 5.45 11.99
CA GLN A 90 -9.41 5.04 10.60
C GLN A 90 -8.10 4.72 9.88
N ILE A 91 -7.01 5.45 10.16
CA ILE A 91 -5.69 5.18 9.56
C ILE A 91 -5.11 3.90 10.14
N GLU A 92 -5.18 3.74 11.49
CA GLU A 92 -4.74 2.51 12.15
C GLU A 92 -5.44 1.29 11.57
N GLN A 93 -6.78 1.32 11.50
CA GLN A 93 -7.58 0.19 11.03
C GLN A 93 -7.39 -0.07 9.52
N ALA A 94 -7.21 0.98 8.72
CA ALA A 94 -6.88 0.84 7.30
C ALA A 94 -5.56 0.08 7.10
N ILE A 95 -4.53 0.40 7.89
CA ILE A 95 -3.22 -0.26 7.81
C ILE A 95 -3.29 -1.68 8.36
N ARG A 96 -3.97 -1.89 9.50
CA ARG A 96 -4.11 -3.22 10.14
C ARG A 96 -4.79 -4.23 9.23
N HIS A 97 -5.86 -3.81 8.56
CA HIS A 97 -6.73 -4.70 7.79
C HIS A 97 -6.56 -4.58 6.27
N GLN A 98 -5.48 -3.96 5.79
CA GLN A 98 -5.24 -3.79 4.36
C GLN A 98 -5.15 -5.11 3.56
N LEU A 99 -4.79 -6.21 4.20
CA LEU A 99 -4.73 -7.53 3.56
C LEU A 99 -6.07 -8.28 3.63
N CYS A 100 -6.90 -8.02 4.65
CA CYS A 100 -8.21 -8.61 4.89
C CYS A 100 -9.25 -7.52 5.18
N PRO A 101 -9.69 -6.74 4.17
CA PRO A 101 -10.54 -5.55 4.37
C PRO A 101 -11.91 -5.83 4.99
N ASP A 102 -12.41 -7.06 4.88
CA ASP A 102 -13.67 -7.51 5.48
C ASP A 102 -13.60 -7.62 7.01
N GLU A 103 -12.40 -7.69 7.58
CA GLU A 103 -12.20 -7.71 9.04
C GLU A 103 -12.17 -6.31 9.67
N ALA A 104 -12.14 -5.26 8.86
CA ALA A 104 -12.03 -3.87 9.34
C ALA A 104 -13.32 -3.27 9.91
N GLY A 105 -14.45 -3.98 9.90
CA GLY A 105 -15.73 -3.49 10.43
C GLY A 105 -16.15 -2.15 9.80
N ASP A 106 -16.36 -1.13 10.63
CA ASP A 106 -16.77 0.22 10.18
C ASP A 106 -15.71 0.91 9.29
N TYR A 107 -14.48 0.42 9.29
CA TYR A 107 -13.37 0.96 8.51
C TYR A 107 -13.10 0.17 7.23
N ALA A 108 -13.99 -0.77 6.85
CA ALA A 108 -13.81 -1.62 5.67
C ALA A 108 -13.56 -0.83 4.38
N LEU A 109 -14.18 0.34 4.21
CA LEU A 109 -13.93 1.21 3.07
C LEU A 109 -12.49 1.72 3.02
N HIS A 110 -11.94 2.14 4.17
CA HIS A 110 -10.55 2.61 4.29
C HIS A 110 -9.56 1.49 3.97
N ALA A 111 -9.69 0.34 4.63
CA ALA A 111 -8.87 -0.84 4.38
C ALA A 111 -8.94 -1.30 2.92
N SER A 112 -10.15 -1.24 2.31
CA SER A 112 -10.36 -1.62 0.92
C SER A 112 -9.63 -0.72 -0.06
N ILE A 113 -9.67 0.60 0.12
CA ILE A 113 -8.97 1.55 -0.75
C ILE A 113 -7.46 1.37 -0.63
N VAL A 114 -6.92 1.20 0.59
CA VAL A 114 -5.51 0.92 0.82
C VAL A 114 -5.09 -0.40 0.18
N HIS A 115 -5.92 -1.44 0.30
CA HIS A 115 -5.71 -2.73 -0.37
C HIS A 115 -5.59 -2.58 -1.89
N LEU A 116 -6.59 -1.95 -2.52
CA LEU A 116 -6.61 -1.78 -3.98
C LEU A 116 -5.39 -0.99 -4.48
N ALA A 117 -5.05 0.10 -3.80
CA ALA A 117 -3.89 0.91 -4.13
C ALA A 117 -2.58 0.14 -3.94
N GLY A 118 -2.49 -0.64 -2.86
CA GLY A 118 -1.34 -1.47 -2.55
C GLY A 118 -1.06 -2.53 -3.60
N VAL A 119 -2.09 -3.29 -3.99
CA VAL A 119 -1.96 -4.32 -5.03
C VAL A 119 -1.44 -3.72 -6.35
N VAL A 120 -1.93 -2.53 -6.74
CA VAL A 120 -1.45 -1.84 -7.94
C VAL A 120 -0.01 -1.37 -7.79
N ALA A 121 0.36 -0.80 -6.64
CA ALA A 121 1.70 -0.29 -6.38
C ALA A 121 2.74 -1.42 -6.31
N ASP A 122 2.42 -2.53 -5.65
CA ASP A 122 3.29 -3.71 -5.55
C ASP A 122 3.55 -4.33 -6.92
N HIS A 123 2.50 -4.49 -7.74
CA HIS A 123 2.67 -5.00 -9.09
C HIS A 123 3.56 -4.08 -9.95
N ASN A 124 3.35 -2.76 -9.87
CA ASN A 124 4.12 -1.80 -10.64
C ASN A 124 5.61 -1.76 -10.22
N GLU A 125 5.92 -2.02 -8.95
CA GLU A 125 7.31 -2.13 -8.48
C GLU A 125 8.00 -3.37 -9.05
N LEU A 126 7.33 -4.51 -9.03
CA LEU A 126 7.86 -5.78 -9.50
C LEU A 126 7.93 -5.87 -11.03
N HIS A 127 6.99 -5.23 -11.72
CA HIS A 127 6.82 -5.33 -13.17
C HIS A 127 6.58 -3.96 -13.82
N PRO A 128 7.53 -3.00 -13.75
CA PRO A 128 7.31 -1.61 -14.18
C PRO A 128 6.99 -1.46 -15.68
N SER A 129 7.36 -2.44 -16.50
CA SER A 129 7.18 -2.41 -17.97
C SER A 129 6.03 -3.31 -18.45
N VAL A 130 5.37 -4.03 -17.56
CA VAL A 130 4.33 -4.99 -17.89
C VAL A 130 2.97 -4.46 -17.45
N ALA A 131 2.09 -4.19 -18.42
CA ALA A 131 0.69 -3.93 -18.08
C ALA A 131 0.11 -5.18 -17.41
N PRO A 132 -0.42 -5.09 -16.18
CA PRO A 132 -0.94 -6.23 -15.47
C PRO A 132 -2.15 -6.79 -16.22
N LYS A 133 -2.06 -8.02 -16.72
CA LYS A 133 -3.18 -8.69 -17.37
C LYS A 133 -4.30 -8.97 -16.38
N GLU A 134 -3.95 -9.41 -15.18
CA GLU A 134 -4.90 -9.68 -14.09
C GLU A 134 -4.22 -9.38 -12.76
N LEU A 135 -4.78 -8.43 -11.98
CA LEU A 135 -4.43 -8.25 -10.58
C LEU A 135 -5.47 -8.97 -9.74
N SER A 136 -5.02 -9.68 -8.72
CA SER A 136 -5.91 -10.32 -7.76
C SER A 136 -6.23 -9.32 -6.66
N PHE A 137 -7.46 -8.82 -6.65
CA PHE A 137 -7.98 -7.98 -5.58
C PHE A 137 -8.83 -8.80 -4.62
N HIS A 138 -8.79 -8.46 -3.33
CA HIS A 138 -9.69 -9.07 -2.37
C HIS A 138 -11.15 -8.75 -2.73
N PRO A 139 -12.06 -9.75 -2.81
CA PRO A 139 -13.43 -9.52 -3.25
C PRO A 139 -14.19 -8.48 -2.43
N ALA A 140 -13.98 -8.47 -1.11
CA ALA A 140 -14.58 -7.49 -0.21
C ALA A 140 -14.13 -6.06 -0.52
N ALA A 141 -12.90 -5.86 -0.98
CA ALA A 141 -12.42 -4.53 -1.37
C ALA A 141 -13.18 -3.98 -2.58
N LEU A 142 -13.42 -4.80 -3.59
CA LEU A 142 -14.21 -4.42 -4.76
C LEU A 142 -15.69 -4.17 -4.40
N GLN A 143 -16.24 -5.01 -3.52
CA GLN A 143 -17.62 -4.87 -3.07
C GLN A 143 -17.84 -3.58 -2.25
N SER A 144 -16.94 -3.29 -1.33
CA SER A 144 -17.01 -2.14 -0.43
C SER A 144 -16.86 -0.81 -1.17
N THR A 145 -15.90 -0.74 -2.12
CA THR A 145 -15.60 0.48 -2.86
C THR A 145 -16.46 0.66 -4.10
N ARG A 146 -16.97 -0.43 -4.70
CA ARG A 146 -17.57 -0.47 -6.04
C ARG A 146 -16.62 0.07 -7.13
N PHE A 147 -15.33 -0.07 -6.90
CA PHE A 147 -14.31 0.39 -7.84
C PHE A 147 -14.41 -0.32 -9.18
N ASP A 148 -14.49 0.45 -10.26
CA ASP A 148 -14.41 -0.09 -11.62
C ASP A 148 -12.95 -0.37 -11.99
N VAL A 149 -12.57 -1.64 -11.98
CA VAL A 149 -11.20 -2.09 -12.29
C VAL A 149 -10.76 -1.64 -13.70
N SER A 150 -11.68 -1.37 -14.62
CA SER A 150 -11.36 -0.87 -15.96
C SER A 150 -10.76 0.55 -15.95
N GLU A 151 -11.00 1.35 -14.92
CA GLU A 151 -10.41 2.69 -14.74
C GLU A 151 -8.93 2.63 -14.29
N ARG A 152 -8.50 1.51 -13.69
CA ARG A 152 -7.15 1.35 -13.12
C ARG A 152 -6.01 1.80 -14.04
N PRO A 153 -5.95 1.44 -15.35
CA PRO A 153 -4.82 1.84 -16.20
C PRO A 153 -4.71 3.35 -16.35
N ALA A 154 -5.83 4.05 -16.49
CA ALA A 154 -5.86 5.50 -16.58
C ALA A 154 -5.38 6.16 -15.27
N LEU A 155 -5.90 5.71 -14.12
CA LEU A 155 -5.50 6.20 -12.80
C LEU A 155 -4.03 5.93 -12.51
N LEU A 156 -3.50 4.77 -12.92
CA LEU A 156 -2.09 4.43 -12.76
C LEU A 156 -1.20 5.34 -13.60
N ASN A 157 -1.53 5.60 -14.85
CA ASN A 157 -0.77 6.51 -15.71
C ASN A 157 -0.70 7.92 -15.09
N GLU A 158 -1.83 8.47 -14.67
CA GLU A 158 -1.86 9.77 -13.99
C GLU A 158 -1.04 9.77 -12.69
N ALA A 159 -1.10 8.68 -11.89
CA ALA A 159 -0.30 8.57 -10.67
C ALA A 159 1.20 8.51 -10.98
N GLN A 160 1.60 7.81 -12.03
CA GLN A 160 2.99 7.73 -12.47
C GLN A 160 3.53 9.08 -12.96
N GLU A 161 2.73 9.85 -13.70
CA GLU A 161 3.10 11.21 -14.13
C GLU A 161 3.34 12.11 -12.91
N GLN A 162 2.43 12.12 -11.94
CA GLN A 162 2.57 12.89 -10.70
C GLN A 162 3.77 12.42 -9.86
N LEU A 163 4.02 11.11 -9.81
CA LEU A 163 5.20 10.56 -9.15
C LEU A 163 6.49 11.07 -9.80
N GLN A 164 6.56 11.09 -11.14
CA GLN A 164 7.73 11.58 -11.85
C GLN A 164 7.98 13.07 -11.58
N GLU A 165 6.94 13.89 -11.54
CA GLU A 165 7.06 15.31 -11.17
C GLU A 165 7.59 15.47 -9.73
N THR A 166 7.04 14.70 -8.79
CA THR A 166 7.50 14.69 -7.41
C THR A 166 8.97 14.28 -7.31
N VAL A 167 9.39 13.24 -8.03
CA VAL A 167 10.79 12.78 -8.06
C VAL A 167 11.73 13.88 -8.57
N LYS A 168 11.33 14.61 -9.61
CA LYS A 168 12.14 15.72 -10.15
C LYS A 168 12.37 16.83 -9.11
N LEU A 169 11.39 17.12 -8.27
CA LEU A 169 11.51 18.12 -7.21
C LEU A 169 12.52 17.71 -6.12
N PHE A 170 12.64 16.43 -5.84
CA PHE A 170 13.54 15.89 -4.81
C PHE A 170 14.91 15.42 -5.34
N SER A 171 15.13 15.49 -6.65
CA SER A 171 16.40 15.12 -7.28
C SER A 171 17.06 16.33 -7.96
N PRO A 172 17.66 17.27 -7.21
CA PRO A 172 18.28 18.47 -7.79
C PRO A 172 19.54 18.18 -8.64
N VAL A 173 20.03 16.95 -8.68
CA VAL A 173 21.30 16.58 -9.37
C VAL A 173 21.13 16.39 -10.89
N ALA A 174 19.92 16.35 -11.43
CA ALA A 174 19.70 16.14 -12.89
C ALA A 174 19.65 17.45 -13.72
N MET A 175 19.87 18.62 -13.14
CA MET A 175 19.86 19.91 -13.84
C MET A 175 21.25 20.53 -14.05
N ALA A 176 22.34 19.80 -13.82
CA ALA A 176 23.71 20.27 -14.06
C ALA A 176 24.51 19.24 -14.88
N ALA A 177 24.05 18.95 -16.10
CA ALA A 177 24.85 18.28 -17.13
C ALA A 177 24.38 18.77 -18.51
#